data_e69af06b039bdbf6e399d96db5018976
#
_entry.id   e69af06b039bdbf6e399d96db5018976
#
_cell.length_a   1.000
_cell.length_b   1.000
_cell.length_c   1.000
_cell.angle_alpha   90.00
_cell.angle_beta   90.00
_cell.angle_gamma   90.00
#
_symmetry.space_group_name_H-M   'P 1'
#
loop_
_entity.id
_entity.type
_entity.pdbx_description
1 polymer ?
#
loop_
_entity_poly.entity_id
_entity_poly.type
_entity_poly.pdbx_seq_one_letter_code
_entity_poly.pdbx_strand_id
1 'polypeptide(L)'
;MKAYKLLRIKNGKLYPLFIHRKFETPMNIWMRAECYPTKGFAVRKGWHCCFIPYAPHLNMVLSNGEQRVWAECEIKEWDTYNRPESQGGAWILAQKIKIIRTLQMEEVEKMLLKYA
;
A
#
# COMPACT_ATOMS: atom_id res chain seq x y z
N MET A 1 7.53 -12.44 3.32
CA MET A 1 8.37 -11.24 3.45
C MET A 1 7.53 -10.09 3.94
N LYS A 2 8.09 -9.27 4.78
CA LYS A 2 7.43 -8.04 5.26
C LYS A 2 7.46 -6.95 4.19
N ALA A 3 6.33 -6.26 4.00
CA ALA A 3 6.21 -5.14 3.08
C ALA A 3 5.26 -4.11 3.66
N TYR A 4 5.14 -2.96 3.00
CA TYR A 4 4.31 -1.85 3.46
C TYR A 4 3.39 -1.39 2.34
N LYS A 5 2.14 -1.12 2.70
CA LYS A 5 1.12 -0.69 1.74
C LYS A 5 0.37 0.52 2.28
N LEU A 6 0.18 1.52 1.42
CA LEU A 6 -0.65 2.68 1.75
C LEU A 6 -2.10 2.38 1.39
N LEU A 7 -3.00 2.58 2.33
CA LEU A 7 -4.43 2.32 2.18
C LEU A 7 -5.23 3.56 2.61
N ARG A 8 -6.46 3.66 2.12
CA ARG A 8 -7.41 4.65 2.64
C ARG A 8 -7.97 4.14 3.97
N ILE A 9 -8.20 5.05 4.90
CA ILE A 9 -8.89 4.73 6.14
C ILE A 9 -10.13 5.60 6.27
N LYS A 10 -11.28 4.98 6.57
CA LYS A 10 -12.55 5.66 6.76
C LYS A 10 -13.38 4.90 7.78
N ASN A 11 -13.79 5.61 8.84
CA ASN A 11 -14.59 5.02 9.93
C ASN A 11 -13.94 3.76 10.53
N GLY A 12 -12.61 3.77 10.67
CA GLY A 12 -11.85 2.65 11.22
C GLY A 12 -11.66 1.46 10.27
N LYS A 13 -12.11 1.57 9.02
CA LYS A 13 -12.01 0.51 8.02
C LYS A 13 -11.01 0.88 6.94
N LEU A 14 -10.37 -0.13 6.35
CA LEU A 14 -9.34 0.05 5.33
C LEU A 14 -9.88 -0.23 3.93
N TYR A 15 -9.42 0.56 2.96
CA TYR A 15 -9.82 0.43 1.56
C TYR A 15 -8.61 0.69 0.65
N PRO A 16 -8.55 0.07 -0.55
CA PRO A 16 -7.51 0.39 -1.54
C PRO A 16 -7.54 1.86 -1.96
N LEU A 17 -6.40 2.40 -2.43
CA LEU A 17 -6.29 3.80 -2.84
C LEU A 17 -7.02 4.11 -4.15
N PHE A 18 -6.75 3.33 -5.20
CA PHE A 18 -7.17 3.68 -6.56
C PHE A 18 -8.01 2.60 -7.25
N ILE A 19 -7.62 1.35 -7.12
CA ILE A 19 -8.27 0.22 -7.79
C ILE A 19 -9.11 -0.54 -6.80
N HIS A 20 -10.35 -0.87 -7.17
CA HIS A 20 -11.30 -1.58 -6.30
C HIS A 20 -11.56 -0.86 -4.99
N ARG A 21 -11.77 0.46 -5.07
CA ARG A 21 -11.78 1.37 -3.91
C ARG A 21 -12.84 1.07 -2.85
N LYS A 22 -13.92 0.39 -3.20
CA LYS A 22 -15.02 0.07 -2.27
C LYS A 22 -14.80 -1.24 -1.53
N PHE A 23 -13.71 -1.94 -1.81
CA PHE A 23 -13.39 -3.21 -1.16
C PHE A 23 -12.90 -2.96 0.26
N GLU A 24 -13.68 -3.36 1.26
CA GLU A 24 -13.24 -3.31 2.65
C GLU A 24 -12.15 -4.37 2.86
N THR A 25 -10.91 -3.90 3.06
CA THR A 25 -9.73 -4.76 3.15
C THR A 25 -9.63 -5.36 4.55
N PRO A 26 -9.76 -6.69 4.70
CA PRO A 26 -9.72 -7.33 6.02
C PRO A 26 -8.30 -7.37 6.60
N MET A 27 -8.23 -7.48 7.93
CA MET A 27 -6.98 -7.66 8.66
C MET A 27 -6.70 -9.15 8.89
N ASN A 28 -5.43 -9.52 8.89
CA ASN A 28 -4.95 -10.85 9.26
C ASN A 28 -5.51 -12.01 8.43
N ILE A 29 -5.90 -11.76 7.20
CA ILE A 29 -6.41 -12.74 6.27
C ILE A 29 -5.57 -12.70 4.99
N TRP A 30 -5.10 -13.86 4.54
CA TRP A 30 -4.41 -13.95 3.25
C TRP A 30 -5.39 -13.71 2.11
N MET A 31 -5.01 -12.77 1.22
CA MET A 31 -5.77 -12.43 0.03
C MET A 31 -4.93 -12.69 -1.22
N ARG A 32 -5.54 -13.32 -2.22
CA ARG A 32 -4.93 -13.49 -3.54
C ARG A 32 -5.22 -12.27 -4.39
N ALA A 33 -4.26 -11.85 -5.19
CA ALA A 33 -4.44 -10.75 -6.13
C ALA A 33 -5.45 -11.13 -7.20
N GLU A 34 -6.30 -10.16 -7.55
CA GLU A 34 -7.27 -10.26 -8.63
C GLU A 34 -7.10 -9.06 -9.56
N CYS A 35 -7.56 -9.21 -10.80
CA CYS A 35 -7.46 -8.15 -11.79
C CYS A 35 -8.76 -7.34 -11.79
N TYR A 36 -8.65 -6.04 -11.48
CA TYR A 36 -9.78 -5.11 -11.51
C TYR A 36 -9.47 -4.00 -12.53
N PRO A 37 -9.89 -4.17 -13.82
CA PRO A 37 -9.65 -3.13 -14.82
C PRO A 37 -10.24 -1.79 -14.37
N THR A 38 -9.41 -0.76 -14.35
CA THR A 38 -9.81 0.58 -13.94
C THR A 38 -9.30 1.59 -14.97
N LYS A 39 -10.21 2.42 -15.50
CA LYS A 39 -9.85 3.41 -16.51
C LYS A 39 -8.75 4.34 -16.00
N GLY A 40 -7.72 4.54 -16.82
CA GLY A 40 -6.58 5.39 -16.50
C GLY A 40 -5.44 4.69 -15.77
N PHE A 41 -5.59 3.39 -15.44
CA PHE A 41 -4.56 2.61 -14.76
C PHE A 41 -4.14 1.40 -15.57
N ALA A 42 -2.87 1.04 -15.47
CA ALA A 42 -2.37 -0.18 -16.11
C ALA A 42 -3.02 -1.40 -15.47
N VAL A 43 -3.39 -2.38 -16.30
CA VAL A 43 -3.95 -3.64 -15.82
C VAL A 43 -2.78 -4.52 -15.36
N ARG A 44 -2.59 -4.60 -14.05
CA ARG A 44 -1.55 -5.42 -13.43
C ARG A 44 -2.16 -6.23 -12.30
N LYS A 45 -2.05 -7.55 -12.39
CA LYS A 45 -2.49 -8.42 -11.30
C LYS A 45 -1.44 -8.40 -10.19
N GLY A 46 -1.82 -7.89 -9.03
CA GLY A 46 -0.93 -7.84 -7.88
C GLY A 46 -1.28 -6.72 -6.90
N TRP A 47 -0.85 -6.90 -5.67
CA TRP A 47 -0.93 -5.91 -4.62
C TRP A 47 0.32 -5.03 -4.67
N HIS A 48 0.15 -3.72 -4.87
CA HIS A 48 1.27 -2.78 -4.94
C HIS A 48 1.74 -2.45 -3.52
N CYS A 49 2.99 -2.77 -3.23
CA CYS A 49 3.60 -2.56 -1.91
C CYS A 49 4.97 -1.90 -2.04
N CYS A 50 5.47 -1.40 -0.91
CA CYS A 50 6.78 -0.80 -0.80
C CYS A 50 7.67 -1.60 0.15
N PHE A 51 8.99 -1.53 -0.03
CA PHE A 51 9.96 -2.14 0.89
C PHE A 51 10.02 -1.41 2.22
N ILE A 52 9.76 -0.10 2.21
CA ILE A 52 9.65 0.75 3.39
C ILE A 52 8.39 1.61 3.24
N PRO A 53 7.83 2.16 4.32
CA PRO A 53 6.61 2.97 4.24
C PRO A 53 6.89 4.37 3.69
N TYR A 54 7.27 4.44 2.41
CA TYR A 54 7.68 5.66 1.75
C TYR A 54 7.14 5.71 0.32
N ALA A 55 6.29 6.69 0.05
CA ALA A 55 5.74 6.97 -1.27
C ALA A 55 5.56 8.49 -1.41
N PRO A 56 6.64 9.22 -1.79
CA PRO A 56 6.65 10.68 -1.71
C PRO A 56 5.64 11.38 -2.61
N HIS A 57 5.13 10.71 -3.64
CA HIS A 57 4.11 11.24 -4.54
C HIS A 57 2.68 11.10 -4.00
N LEU A 58 2.48 10.41 -2.86
CA LEU A 58 1.17 10.16 -2.29
C LEU A 58 0.98 10.93 -0.98
N ASN A 59 -0.06 11.75 -0.93
CA ASN A 59 -0.38 12.53 0.27
C ASN A 59 -1.10 11.67 1.30
N MET A 60 -0.86 11.94 2.57
CA MET A 60 -1.54 11.23 3.68
C MET A 60 -2.95 11.76 3.93
N VAL A 61 -3.17 13.04 3.70
CA VAL A 61 -4.49 13.67 3.79
C VAL A 61 -4.72 14.49 2.53
N LEU A 62 -5.83 14.24 1.85
CA LEU A 62 -6.18 14.95 0.62
C LEU A 62 -7.06 16.16 0.93
N SER A 63 -7.13 17.10 -0.03
CA SER A 63 -7.94 18.31 0.11
C SER A 63 -9.43 18.03 0.31
N ASN A 64 -9.93 16.87 -0.15
CA ASN A 64 -11.31 16.45 0.06
C ASN A 64 -11.53 15.77 1.43
N GLY A 65 -10.50 15.70 2.28
CA GLY A 65 -10.57 15.07 3.59
C GLY A 65 -10.27 13.56 3.60
N GLU A 66 -10.00 12.95 2.44
CA GLU A 66 -9.61 11.54 2.40
C GLU A 66 -8.33 11.32 3.19
N GLN A 67 -8.35 10.36 4.11
CA GLN A 67 -7.20 10.00 4.94
C GLN A 67 -6.60 8.69 4.49
N ARG A 68 -5.29 8.56 4.64
CA ARG A 68 -4.51 7.37 4.29
C ARG A 68 -3.65 6.94 5.47
N VAL A 69 -3.34 5.66 5.51
CA VAL A 69 -2.55 5.05 6.58
C VAL A 69 -1.62 4.00 5.98
N TRP A 70 -0.40 3.93 6.49
CA TRP A 70 0.52 2.85 6.15
C TRP A 70 0.16 1.60 6.93
N ALA A 71 0.20 0.45 6.27
CA ALA A 71 0.00 -0.85 6.89
C ALA A 71 1.25 -1.71 6.71
N GLU A 72 1.61 -2.45 7.75
CA GLU A 72 2.62 -3.50 7.67
C GLU A 72 1.93 -4.77 7.20
N CYS A 73 2.54 -5.44 6.22
CA CYS A 73 1.97 -6.60 5.56
C CYS A 73 2.97 -7.75 5.49
N GLU A 74 2.45 -8.97 5.40
CA GLU A 74 3.19 -10.14 4.93
C GLU A 74 2.79 -10.40 3.49
N ILE A 75 3.77 -10.76 2.66
CA ILE A 75 3.54 -11.01 1.24
C ILE A 75 4.19 -12.32 0.80
N LYS A 76 3.61 -12.94 -0.25
CA LYS A 76 4.14 -14.13 -0.91
C LYS A 76 3.99 -13.99 -2.43
N GLU A 77 4.81 -14.73 -3.18
CA GLU A 77 4.75 -14.76 -4.64
C GLU A 77 4.84 -13.34 -5.22
N TRP A 78 5.89 -12.63 -4.84
CA TRP A 78 6.09 -11.23 -5.20
C TRP A 78 7.22 -11.05 -6.19
N ASP A 79 7.17 -9.93 -6.92
CA ASP A 79 8.20 -9.47 -7.82
C ASP A 79 8.37 -7.96 -7.64
N THR A 80 9.41 -7.40 -8.26
CA THR A 80 9.66 -5.97 -8.19
C THR A 80 9.36 -5.31 -9.54
N TYR A 81 9.08 -4.01 -9.48
CA TYR A 81 8.99 -3.18 -10.68
C TYR A 81 9.51 -1.79 -10.36
N ASN A 82 10.03 -1.11 -11.40
CA ASN A 82 10.65 0.20 -11.24
C ASN A 82 9.63 1.33 -11.40
N ARG A 83 9.77 2.32 -10.53
CA ARG A 83 9.06 3.60 -10.64
C ARG A 83 10.09 4.72 -10.54
N PRO A 84 9.75 5.96 -10.96
CA PRO A 84 10.66 7.09 -10.79
C PRO A 84 11.08 7.29 -9.34
N GLU A 85 12.27 7.82 -9.11
CA GLU A 85 12.76 8.16 -7.76
C GLU A 85 11.78 9.05 -7.00
N SER A 86 11.11 9.97 -7.71
CA SER A 86 10.07 10.84 -7.11
C SER A 86 8.86 10.08 -6.59
N GLN A 87 8.72 8.80 -6.95
CA GLN A 87 7.64 7.92 -6.49
C GLN A 87 8.16 6.80 -5.58
N GLY A 88 9.41 6.87 -5.13
CA GLY A 88 9.99 5.91 -4.21
C GLY A 88 10.92 4.86 -4.84
N GLY A 89 11.12 4.89 -6.16
CA GLY A 89 12.03 3.96 -6.85
C GLY A 89 11.44 2.56 -7.05
N ALA A 90 12.08 1.53 -6.51
CA ALA A 90 11.61 0.15 -6.68
C ALA A 90 10.39 -0.15 -5.79
N TRP A 91 9.36 -0.69 -6.40
CA TRP A 91 8.14 -1.13 -5.73
C TRP A 91 7.96 -2.65 -5.87
N ILE A 92 7.02 -3.18 -5.11
CA ILE A 92 6.71 -4.61 -5.07
C ILE A 92 5.32 -4.85 -5.65
N LEU A 93 5.18 -5.95 -6.40
CA LEU A 93 3.90 -6.45 -6.88
C LEU A 93 3.73 -7.87 -6.31
N ALA A 94 2.84 -8.02 -5.33
CA ALA A 94 2.64 -9.29 -4.62
C ALA A 94 1.37 -9.98 -5.08
N GLN A 95 1.43 -11.29 -5.25
CA GLN A 95 0.25 -12.08 -5.62
C GLN A 95 -0.57 -12.49 -4.40
N LYS A 96 0.06 -12.54 -3.22
CA LYS A 96 -0.62 -12.82 -1.96
C LYS A 96 -0.20 -11.82 -0.89
N ILE A 97 -1.16 -11.33 -0.12
CA ILE A 97 -0.94 -10.34 0.94
C ILE A 97 -1.80 -10.64 2.16
N LYS A 98 -1.24 -10.34 3.32
CA LYS A 98 -1.97 -10.34 4.58
C LYS A 98 -1.64 -9.02 5.29
N ILE A 99 -2.67 -8.23 5.61
CA ILE A 99 -2.51 -6.98 6.35
C ILE A 99 -2.35 -7.32 7.82
N ILE A 100 -1.23 -6.95 8.42
CA ILE A 100 -0.90 -7.32 9.82
C ILE A 100 -1.37 -6.24 10.79
N ARG A 101 -1.01 -4.98 10.53
CA ARG A 101 -1.39 -3.86 11.38
C ARG A 101 -1.23 -2.53 10.66
N THR A 102 -1.89 -1.51 11.15
CA THR A 102 -1.66 -0.14 10.69
C THR A 102 -0.55 0.50 11.53
N LEU A 103 0.14 1.48 10.93
CA LEU A 103 1.26 2.19 11.55
C LEU A 103 0.84 3.59 11.96
N GLN A 104 1.25 4.03 13.13
CA GLN A 104 1.18 5.43 13.53
C GLN A 104 2.23 6.23 12.76
N MET A 105 1.96 7.50 12.48
CA MET A 105 2.92 8.35 11.75
C MET A 105 4.27 8.44 12.45
N GLU A 106 4.30 8.44 13.77
CA GLU A 106 5.54 8.45 14.55
C GLU A 106 6.39 7.20 14.29
N GLU A 107 5.74 6.02 14.14
CA GLU A 107 6.43 4.79 13.77
C GLU A 107 7.03 4.89 12.38
N VAL A 108 6.25 5.42 11.42
CA VAL A 108 6.71 5.62 10.03
C VAL A 108 7.92 6.53 10.01
N GLU A 109 7.88 7.65 10.70
CA GLU A 109 8.99 8.61 10.78
C GLU A 109 10.26 7.96 11.35
N LYS A 110 10.13 7.18 12.41
CA LYS A 110 11.26 6.45 13.01
C LYS A 110 11.85 5.42 12.06
N MET A 111 11.01 4.71 11.33
CA MET A 111 11.47 3.75 10.32
C MET A 111 12.25 4.44 9.21
N LEU A 112 11.77 5.58 8.72
CA LEU A 112 12.40 6.32 7.64
C LEU A 112 13.73 6.93 8.04
N LEU A 113 13.91 7.31 9.30
CA LEU A 113 15.19 7.82 9.81
C LEU A 113 16.33 6.82 9.65
N LYS A 114 16.06 5.52 9.66
CA LYS A 114 17.06 4.48 9.46
C LYS A 114 17.61 4.43 8.03
N TYR A 115 16.91 5.04 7.10
CA TYR A 115 17.26 5.05 5.67
C TYR A 115 17.68 6.44 5.17
N ALA A 116 17.75 7.39 6.06
CA ALA A 116 18.16 8.76 5.73
C ALA A 116 19.69 8.89 5.60
#